data_addb5feccbff8340372f05f1220d9137
#
_entry.id   addb5feccbff8340372f05f1220d9137
#
_cell.length_a   1.000
_cell.length_b   1.000
_cell.length_c   1.000
_cell.angle_alpha   90.00
_cell.angle_beta   90.00
_cell.angle_gamma   90.00
#
_symmetry.space_group_name_H-M   'P 1'
#
loop_
_entity.id
_entity.type
_entity.pdbx_description
1 polymer ?
#
loop_
_entity_poly.entity_id
_entity_poly.type
_entity_poly.pdbx_seq_one_letter_code
_entity_poly.pdbx_strand_id
1 'polypeptide(L)'
;MATHQTPNASQASVRLYKRIAFTFIGLTLVLLGVVLAATLSRATIMITSKPVAVRAEVKVAVAANANTAETVPGTVVSETVSGQSTASPAGADAVVKGKATGTVLLVNKRATPQALVATTRLLTKDGVLFRLKKSVNIPANGELKDIAVVADQEGSAGEIGPSTFTVPGLSVDLQKLVYAFSEKPMTGGVSNVSAVAQSDIDKAVSDLKDQLVAKANADLAAQTAGRGFTGSATFVDENARSVSAKPGDTVGSFDVLLKLTVTGVYYDKDKLQNLGSAALGANVPSDMELVSNNVNTAEVAVQNASAATGTATLDAVFSGQANITSTSPVLDKSRIVGLDANTIKAYFKSQDSISDATVSFSPFWVNQAPAANHITINIK
;
A
#
# COMPACT_ATOMS: atom_id res chain seq x y z
N MET A 1 102.41 -46.37 -65.52
CA MET A 1 101.83 -46.26 -64.17
C MET A 1 100.90 -45.12 -64.18
N ALA A 2 99.66 -45.33 -64.24
CA ALA A 2 98.61 -44.28 -64.20
C ALA A 2 97.90 -44.40 -62.86
N THR A 3 97.99 -43.31 -62.09
CA THR A 3 97.26 -43.20 -60.83
C THR A 3 95.90 -42.55 -61.08
N HIS A 4 94.87 -43.31 -60.86
CA HIS A 4 93.49 -42.77 -60.82
C HIS A 4 93.28 -42.00 -59.54
N GLN A 5 92.93 -40.72 -59.68
CA GLN A 5 92.37 -39.90 -58.63
C GLN A 5 90.80 -40.10 -58.68
N THR A 6 90.21 -40.56 -57.62
CA THR A 6 88.74 -40.57 -57.40
C THR A 6 88.29 -39.26 -56.94
N PRO A 7 87.20 -38.62 -57.43
CA PRO A 7 86.75 -37.35 -56.98
C PRO A 7 85.97 -37.49 -55.64
N ASN A 8 86.30 -36.61 -54.73
CA ASN A 8 85.64 -36.44 -53.41
C ASN A 8 84.24 -35.86 -53.57
N ALA A 9 83.21 -36.74 -53.74
CA ALA A 9 81.84 -36.34 -53.97
C ALA A 9 80.96 -36.39 -52.70
N SER A 10 81.46 -36.41 -51.43
CA SER A 10 80.68 -36.71 -50.24
C SER A 10 80.40 -35.55 -49.28
N GLN A 11 81.10 -34.42 -49.38
CA GLN A 11 80.87 -33.34 -48.37
C GLN A 11 79.74 -32.34 -48.68
N ALA A 12 79.38 -32.11 -49.93
CA ALA A 12 78.32 -31.21 -50.34
C ALA A 12 76.94 -31.79 -50.07
N SER A 13 76.79 -33.08 -50.27
CA SER A 13 75.50 -33.81 -50.01
C SER A 13 75.16 -33.90 -48.53
N VAL A 14 76.12 -34.09 -47.64
CA VAL A 14 75.90 -34.17 -46.19
C VAL A 14 75.40 -32.81 -45.61
N ARG A 15 75.98 -31.69 -46.15
CA ARG A 15 75.51 -30.37 -45.73
C ARG A 15 74.04 -30.07 -46.19
N LEU A 16 73.73 -30.52 -47.38
CA LEU A 16 72.35 -30.35 -47.88
C LEU A 16 71.37 -31.21 -47.10
N TYR A 17 71.69 -32.46 -46.82
CA TYR A 17 70.82 -33.34 -45.95
C TYR A 17 70.64 -32.83 -44.53
N LYS A 18 71.69 -32.28 -43.91
CA LYS A 18 71.64 -31.60 -42.62
C LYS A 18 70.67 -30.38 -42.66
N ARG A 19 70.77 -29.53 -43.67
CA ARG A 19 69.86 -28.41 -43.82
C ARG A 19 68.37 -28.87 -44.02
N ILE A 20 68.16 -29.86 -44.88
CA ILE A 20 66.83 -30.40 -45.10
C ILE A 20 66.29 -31.04 -43.79
N ALA A 21 67.14 -31.78 -43.08
CA ALA A 21 66.73 -32.41 -41.79
C ALA A 21 66.37 -31.33 -40.73
N PHE A 22 67.22 -30.25 -40.60
CA PHE A 22 66.90 -29.20 -39.66
C PHE A 22 65.67 -28.39 -40.05
N THR A 23 65.42 -28.12 -41.35
CA THR A 23 64.20 -27.46 -41.80
C THR A 23 62.97 -28.34 -41.57
N PHE A 24 63.06 -29.65 -41.81
CA PHE A 24 62.00 -30.60 -41.53
C PHE A 24 61.69 -30.71 -40.04
N ILE A 25 62.73 -30.81 -39.18
CA ILE A 25 62.52 -30.80 -37.70
C ILE A 25 61.90 -29.50 -37.27
N GLY A 26 62.40 -28.34 -37.80
CA GLY A 26 61.80 -27.04 -37.52
C GLY A 26 60.33 -26.97 -37.93
N LEU A 27 59.98 -27.42 -39.14
CA LEU A 27 58.59 -27.43 -39.61
C LEU A 27 57.72 -28.36 -38.77
N THR A 28 58.25 -29.54 -38.37
CA THR A 28 57.53 -30.51 -37.52
C THR A 28 57.29 -29.91 -36.11
N LEU A 29 58.28 -29.21 -35.53
CA LEU A 29 58.13 -28.56 -34.25
C LEU A 29 57.10 -27.40 -34.32
N VAL A 30 57.10 -26.64 -35.42
CA VAL A 30 56.09 -25.59 -35.65
C VAL A 30 54.72 -26.21 -35.81
N LEU A 31 54.58 -27.28 -36.60
CA LEU A 31 53.33 -28.01 -36.77
C LEU A 31 52.82 -28.59 -35.43
N LEU A 32 53.72 -29.20 -34.66
CA LEU A 32 53.41 -29.73 -33.33
C LEU A 32 52.98 -28.59 -32.39
N GLY A 33 53.65 -27.45 -32.42
CA GLY A 33 53.29 -26.26 -31.66
C GLY A 33 51.89 -25.75 -32.03
N VAL A 34 51.57 -25.69 -33.33
CA VAL A 34 50.23 -25.27 -33.80
C VAL A 34 49.13 -26.29 -33.36
N VAL A 35 49.41 -27.58 -33.48
CA VAL A 35 48.50 -28.64 -33.03
C VAL A 35 48.27 -28.54 -31.50
N LEU A 36 49.33 -28.41 -30.72
CA LEU A 36 49.25 -28.23 -29.28
C LEU A 36 48.51 -26.94 -28.90
N ALA A 37 48.79 -25.85 -29.60
CA ALA A 37 48.05 -24.58 -29.37
C ALA A 37 46.56 -24.75 -29.68
N ALA A 38 46.21 -25.43 -30.77
CA ALA A 38 44.81 -25.63 -31.13
C ALA A 38 44.05 -26.61 -30.19
N THR A 39 44.75 -27.67 -29.70
CA THR A 39 44.10 -28.71 -28.89
C THR A 39 44.06 -28.42 -27.40
N LEU A 40 45.04 -27.65 -26.85
CA LEU A 40 45.10 -27.31 -25.44
C LEU A 40 44.38 -25.99 -25.10
N SER A 41 44.09 -25.16 -26.11
CA SER A 41 43.41 -23.87 -25.85
C SER A 41 42.02 -24.09 -25.31
N ARG A 42 41.70 -23.47 -24.16
CA ARG A 42 40.40 -23.48 -23.51
C ARG A 42 39.99 -22.06 -23.05
N ALA A 43 38.70 -21.80 -23.10
CA ALA A 43 38.13 -20.60 -22.50
C ALA A 43 37.05 -20.99 -21.47
N THR A 44 37.15 -20.41 -20.28
CA THR A 44 36.12 -20.53 -19.26
C THR A 44 35.52 -19.17 -19.00
N ILE A 45 34.22 -19.05 -19.17
CA ILE A 45 33.47 -17.83 -18.99
C ILE A 45 32.49 -18.06 -17.84
N MET A 46 32.59 -17.23 -16.81
CA MET A 46 31.65 -17.18 -15.70
C MET A 46 30.72 -16.00 -15.91
N ILE A 47 29.42 -16.26 -16.01
CA ILE A 47 28.40 -15.23 -16.21
C ILE A 47 27.59 -15.12 -14.93
N THR A 48 27.42 -13.87 -14.47
CA THR A 48 26.47 -13.57 -13.38
C THR A 48 25.16 -13.12 -14.02
N SER A 49 24.10 -13.92 -13.85
CA SER A 49 22.78 -13.58 -14.37
C SER A 49 22.19 -12.37 -13.63
N LYS A 50 21.38 -11.59 -14.34
CA LYS A 50 20.58 -10.51 -13.79
C LYS A 50 19.10 -10.91 -13.97
N PRO A 51 18.37 -11.13 -12.86
CA PRO A 51 16.96 -11.48 -12.94
C PRO A 51 16.14 -10.42 -13.67
N VAL A 52 15.30 -10.85 -14.59
CA VAL A 52 14.37 -9.99 -15.33
C VAL A 52 12.99 -10.11 -14.71
N ALA A 53 12.34 -8.98 -14.43
CA ALA A 53 10.99 -8.98 -13.87
C ALA A 53 9.97 -9.43 -14.94
N VAL A 54 9.11 -10.37 -14.56
CA VAL A 54 7.99 -10.88 -15.37
C VAL A 54 6.70 -10.57 -14.63
N ARG A 55 5.65 -10.18 -15.37
CA ARG A 55 4.31 -9.92 -14.83
C ARG A 55 3.25 -10.71 -15.61
N ALA A 56 2.20 -11.11 -14.90
CA ALA A 56 1.02 -11.73 -15.49
C ALA A 56 -0.24 -11.22 -14.79
N GLU A 57 -1.27 -10.93 -15.55
CA GLU A 57 -2.61 -10.61 -15.05
C GLU A 57 -3.49 -11.83 -15.28
N VAL A 58 -4.22 -12.25 -14.25
CA VAL A 58 -5.08 -13.41 -14.29
C VAL A 58 -6.47 -13.00 -13.80
N LYS A 59 -7.48 -13.19 -14.66
CA LYS A 59 -8.88 -13.07 -14.30
C LYS A 59 -9.41 -14.41 -13.88
N VAL A 60 -9.91 -14.51 -12.64
CA VAL A 60 -10.46 -15.77 -12.12
C VAL A 60 -11.86 -15.56 -11.58
N ALA A 61 -12.72 -16.55 -11.82
CA ALA A 61 -14.00 -16.63 -11.15
C ALA A 61 -13.81 -17.30 -9.78
N VAL A 62 -14.51 -16.78 -8.75
CA VAL A 62 -14.61 -17.40 -7.43
C VAL A 62 -16.02 -17.94 -7.27
N ALA A 63 -16.13 -19.21 -6.92
CA ALA A 63 -17.41 -19.87 -6.66
C ALA A 63 -17.23 -21.01 -5.67
N ALA A 64 -18.31 -21.42 -5.01
CA ALA A 64 -18.29 -22.58 -4.08
C ALA A 64 -17.90 -23.88 -4.80
N ASN A 65 -18.33 -24.04 -6.07
CA ASN A 65 -18.03 -25.19 -6.90
C ASN A 65 -17.07 -24.77 -8.03
N ALA A 66 -15.78 -25.06 -7.85
CA ALA A 66 -14.75 -24.79 -8.86
C ALA A 66 -14.71 -25.94 -9.88
N ASN A 67 -15.53 -25.86 -10.92
CA ASN A 67 -15.66 -26.93 -11.93
C ASN A 67 -14.75 -26.71 -13.17
N THR A 68 -14.06 -25.58 -13.25
CA THR A 68 -13.16 -25.24 -14.35
C THR A 68 -11.75 -24.96 -13.86
N ALA A 69 -10.77 -25.07 -14.77
CA ALA A 69 -9.38 -24.78 -14.46
C ALA A 69 -9.16 -23.32 -13.99
N GLU A 70 -9.98 -22.38 -14.49
CA GLU A 70 -9.90 -20.95 -14.23
C GLU A 70 -10.77 -20.49 -13.03
N THR A 71 -11.43 -21.43 -12.34
CA THR A 71 -12.25 -21.12 -11.18
C THR A 71 -11.51 -21.47 -9.89
N VAL A 72 -11.52 -20.53 -8.96
CA VAL A 72 -10.95 -20.70 -7.61
C VAL A 72 -12.08 -21.00 -6.63
N PRO A 73 -11.97 -22.08 -5.81
CA PRO A 73 -12.93 -22.35 -4.76
C PRO A 73 -13.01 -21.20 -3.77
N GLY A 74 -14.23 -20.78 -3.43
CA GLY A 74 -14.38 -19.68 -2.50
C GLY A 74 -15.83 -19.43 -2.10
N THR A 75 -16.04 -18.44 -1.26
CA THR A 75 -17.36 -18.00 -0.82
C THR A 75 -17.43 -16.47 -0.85
N VAL A 76 -18.61 -15.97 -1.15
CA VAL A 76 -18.89 -14.54 -1.20
C VAL A 76 -19.97 -14.24 -0.17
N VAL A 77 -19.69 -13.34 0.74
CA VAL A 77 -20.61 -12.89 1.79
C VAL A 77 -20.65 -11.36 1.81
N SER A 78 -21.77 -10.77 2.18
CA SER A 78 -21.88 -9.31 2.24
C SER A 78 -22.56 -8.86 3.53
N GLU A 79 -22.18 -7.69 3.99
CA GLU A 79 -22.76 -7.04 5.14
C GLU A 79 -23.01 -5.55 4.83
N THR A 80 -24.16 -5.04 5.28
CA THR A 80 -24.47 -3.62 5.18
C THR A 80 -24.21 -2.95 6.52
N VAL A 81 -23.26 -2.01 6.52
CA VAL A 81 -22.88 -1.24 7.70
C VAL A 81 -23.21 0.24 7.51
N SER A 82 -23.56 0.90 8.60
CA SER A 82 -23.77 2.34 8.62
C SER A 82 -23.11 2.95 9.84
N GLY A 83 -22.68 4.19 9.71
CA GLY A 83 -22.07 4.92 10.81
C GLY A 83 -22.16 6.42 10.61
N GLN A 84 -21.90 7.13 11.70
CA GLN A 84 -21.84 8.57 11.75
C GLN A 84 -20.55 8.98 12.46
N SER A 85 -19.92 10.04 11.98
CA SER A 85 -18.75 10.67 12.60
C SER A 85 -18.94 12.17 12.59
N THR A 86 -18.47 12.83 13.64
CA THR A 86 -18.41 14.30 13.72
C THR A 86 -16.97 14.73 13.54
N ALA A 87 -16.73 15.65 12.61
CA ALA A 87 -15.42 16.20 12.30
C ALA A 87 -15.40 17.73 12.51
N SER A 88 -14.23 18.29 12.77
CA SER A 88 -14.02 19.73 12.85
C SER A 88 -13.18 20.19 11.66
N PRO A 89 -13.51 21.35 11.05
CA PRO A 89 -12.69 21.92 10.00
C PRO A 89 -11.26 22.21 10.48
N ALA A 90 -10.25 22.03 9.61
CA ALA A 90 -8.85 22.31 9.92
C ALA A 90 -8.41 23.75 9.61
N GLY A 91 -9.32 24.60 9.15
CA GLY A 91 -9.04 26.00 8.82
C GLY A 91 -8.70 26.88 10.03
N ALA A 92 -8.36 28.12 9.77
CA ALA A 92 -8.11 29.09 10.82
C ALA A 92 -9.38 29.35 11.64
N ASP A 93 -9.26 29.23 12.96
CA ASP A 93 -10.38 29.45 13.87
C ASP A 93 -10.84 30.93 13.88
N ALA A 94 -12.11 31.14 13.64
CA ALA A 94 -12.78 32.39 13.90
C ALA A 94 -13.63 32.25 15.20
N VAL A 95 -13.54 33.22 16.08
CA VAL A 95 -14.33 33.20 17.30
C VAL A 95 -15.66 33.92 17.04
N VAL A 96 -16.76 33.16 17.06
CA VAL A 96 -18.10 33.73 17.00
C VAL A 96 -18.66 33.86 18.40
N LYS A 97 -19.16 35.05 18.71
CA LYS A 97 -19.80 35.34 20.00
C LYS A 97 -21.27 34.96 19.92
N GLY A 98 -21.70 34.17 20.86
CA GLY A 98 -23.06 33.76 21.10
C GLY A 98 -23.50 34.16 22.51
N LYS A 99 -24.71 33.80 22.89
CA LYS A 99 -25.20 33.97 24.28
C LYS A 99 -25.12 32.62 24.97
N ALA A 100 -24.40 32.59 26.11
CA ALA A 100 -24.34 31.36 26.92
C ALA A 100 -25.74 30.91 27.37
N THR A 101 -25.95 29.64 27.37
CA THR A 101 -27.22 29.02 27.77
C THR A 101 -26.98 27.92 28.79
N GLY A 102 -28.00 27.61 29.55
CA GLY A 102 -27.97 26.50 30.49
C GLY A 102 -29.33 26.37 31.20
N THR A 103 -29.30 25.61 32.28
CA THR A 103 -30.51 25.39 33.10
C THR A 103 -30.26 25.77 34.55
N VAL A 104 -31.31 26.23 35.20
CA VAL A 104 -31.28 26.56 36.62
C VAL A 104 -32.39 25.85 37.36
N LEU A 105 -32.16 25.63 38.66
CA LEU A 105 -33.20 25.28 39.63
C LEU A 105 -33.71 26.60 40.25
N LEU A 106 -35.02 26.85 40.16
CA LEU A 106 -35.71 27.97 40.81
C LEU A 106 -36.28 27.48 42.13
N VAL A 107 -36.05 28.26 43.20
CA VAL A 107 -36.52 27.94 44.56
C VAL A 107 -37.43 29.09 45.03
N ASN A 108 -38.56 28.69 45.62
CA ASN A 108 -39.54 29.62 46.29
C ASN A 108 -39.80 29.15 47.72
N LYS A 109 -39.28 29.83 48.70
CA LYS A 109 -39.51 29.59 50.13
C LYS A 109 -40.70 30.39 50.72
N ARG A 110 -41.47 31.03 49.84
CA ARG A 110 -42.70 31.72 50.25
C ARG A 110 -43.86 30.77 50.39
N ALA A 111 -44.76 31.06 51.32
CA ALA A 111 -46.01 30.33 51.47
C ALA A 111 -47.03 30.56 50.34
N THR A 112 -46.68 31.40 49.36
CA THR A 112 -47.51 31.69 48.15
C THR A 112 -46.76 31.37 46.88
N PRO A 113 -47.42 30.90 45.79
CA PRO A 113 -46.76 30.72 44.52
C PRO A 113 -46.12 32.03 44.00
N GLN A 114 -45.04 31.88 43.23
CA GLN A 114 -44.35 33.01 42.59
C GLN A 114 -44.31 32.83 41.09
N ALA A 115 -45.02 33.68 40.39
CA ALA A 115 -44.95 33.75 38.93
C ALA A 115 -43.74 34.60 38.52
N LEU A 116 -42.96 34.08 37.56
CA LEU A 116 -41.86 34.78 36.86
C LEU A 116 -42.18 34.73 35.38
N VAL A 117 -42.21 35.89 34.73
CA VAL A 117 -42.48 35.95 33.28
C VAL A 117 -41.23 35.60 32.49
N ALA A 118 -41.40 35.23 31.22
CA ALA A 118 -40.31 35.12 30.27
C ALA A 118 -39.48 36.42 30.31
N THR A 119 -38.19 36.32 30.06
CA THR A 119 -37.19 37.39 30.14
C THR A 119 -36.91 37.93 31.56
N THR A 120 -37.53 37.36 32.64
CA THR A 120 -37.18 37.71 34.03
C THR A 120 -35.64 37.60 34.17
N ARG A 121 -35.05 38.63 34.77
CA ARG A 121 -33.63 38.74 35.01
C ARG A 121 -33.19 37.94 36.21
N LEU A 122 -32.12 37.14 36.02
CA LEU A 122 -31.41 36.40 37.05
C LEU A 122 -29.99 36.91 37.09
N LEU A 123 -29.54 37.42 38.25
CA LEU A 123 -28.24 38.07 38.42
C LEU A 123 -27.36 37.23 39.34
N THR A 124 -26.15 36.91 38.85
CA THR A 124 -25.14 36.27 39.69
C THR A 124 -24.52 37.24 40.66
N LYS A 125 -23.78 36.75 41.66
CA LYS A 125 -23.04 37.55 42.62
C LYS A 125 -21.98 38.41 41.90
N ASP A 126 -21.40 37.92 40.81
CA ASP A 126 -20.37 38.61 40.01
C ASP A 126 -20.96 39.58 38.96
N GLY A 127 -22.27 39.80 38.99
CA GLY A 127 -22.92 40.75 38.10
C GLY A 127 -23.28 40.24 36.72
N VAL A 128 -23.14 38.94 36.45
CA VAL A 128 -23.52 38.36 35.16
C VAL A 128 -25.04 38.17 35.11
N LEU A 129 -25.67 38.69 34.06
CA LEU A 129 -27.12 38.69 33.89
C LEU A 129 -27.59 37.60 32.93
N PHE A 130 -28.54 36.80 33.38
CA PHE A 130 -29.28 35.82 32.59
C PHE A 130 -30.77 36.17 32.53
N ARG A 131 -31.48 35.60 31.54
CA ARG A 131 -32.93 35.75 31.39
C ARG A 131 -33.61 34.40 31.27
N LEU A 132 -34.78 34.27 31.84
CA LEU A 132 -35.66 33.08 31.63
C LEU A 132 -36.10 33.05 30.18
N LYS A 133 -36.03 31.87 29.56
CA LYS A 133 -36.52 31.66 28.18
C LYS A 133 -38.07 31.53 28.13
N LYS A 134 -38.72 31.09 29.22
CA LYS A 134 -40.15 30.90 29.30
C LYS A 134 -40.68 31.38 30.62
N SER A 135 -41.97 31.80 30.69
CA SER A 135 -42.69 32.09 31.93
C SER A 135 -42.86 30.80 32.74
N VAL A 136 -42.72 30.91 34.05
CA VAL A 136 -42.85 29.81 35.01
C VAL A 136 -43.66 30.26 36.25
N ASN A 137 -44.32 29.33 36.92
CA ASN A 137 -44.97 29.61 38.21
C ASN A 137 -44.40 28.65 39.26
N ILE A 138 -43.59 29.16 40.17
CA ILE A 138 -42.91 28.35 41.18
C ILE A 138 -43.92 28.11 42.33
N PRO A 139 -44.21 26.83 42.69
CA PRO A 139 -45.16 26.52 43.77
C PRO A 139 -44.73 27.17 45.09
N ALA A 140 -45.71 27.35 46.00
CA ALA A 140 -45.44 27.76 47.38
C ALA A 140 -44.56 26.72 48.08
N ASN A 141 -43.49 27.16 48.76
CA ASN A 141 -42.47 26.33 49.42
C ASN A 141 -41.94 25.20 48.48
N GLY A 142 -41.80 25.52 47.17
CA GLY A 142 -41.45 24.56 46.16
C GLY A 142 -40.28 24.98 45.25
N GLU A 143 -39.96 24.05 44.33
CA GLU A 143 -38.83 24.17 43.39
C GLU A 143 -39.28 23.82 41.97
N LEU A 144 -38.62 24.40 40.96
CA LEU A 144 -38.73 24.03 39.55
C LEU A 144 -37.36 23.74 38.99
N LYS A 145 -37.15 22.52 38.46
CA LYS A 145 -35.88 22.06 37.89
C LYS A 145 -35.80 22.32 36.39
N ASP A 146 -34.61 22.29 35.87
CA ASP A 146 -34.28 22.36 34.42
C ASP A 146 -34.91 23.57 33.69
N ILE A 147 -34.96 24.69 34.35
CA ILE A 147 -35.49 25.95 33.77
C ILE A 147 -34.47 26.57 32.88
N ALA A 148 -34.73 26.64 31.55
CA ALA A 148 -33.81 27.16 30.56
C ALA A 148 -33.60 28.68 30.71
N VAL A 149 -32.35 29.04 30.70
CA VAL A 149 -31.87 30.46 30.77
C VAL A 149 -30.91 30.79 29.65
N VAL A 150 -30.77 32.09 29.36
CA VAL A 150 -29.85 32.60 28.35
C VAL A 150 -29.17 33.84 28.91
N ALA A 151 -27.87 34.00 28.67
CA ALA A 151 -27.12 35.17 29.03
C ALA A 151 -27.67 36.42 28.33
N ASP A 152 -27.66 37.56 29.03
CA ASP A 152 -28.08 38.84 28.45
C ASP A 152 -27.09 39.35 27.40
N GLN A 153 -25.81 39.22 27.69
CA GLN A 153 -24.69 39.61 26.84
C GLN A 153 -24.13 38.42 26.08
N GLU A 154 -23.59 38.72 24.89
CA GLU A 154 -22.84 37.74 24.09
C GLU A 154 -21.38 37.67 24.57
N GLY A 155 -20.75 36.55 24.28
CA GLY A 155 -19.32 36.32 24.54
C GLY A 155 -19.07 35.46 25.79
N SER A 156 -17.79 35.29 26.10
CA SER A 156 -17.30 34.43 27.19
C SER A 156 -17.74 34.87 28.59
N ALA A 157 -18.11 36.13 28.78
CA ALA A 157 -18.59 36.63 30.09
C ALA A 157 -19.83 35.88 30.62
N GLY A 158 -20.62 35.28 29.72
CA GLY A 158 -21.76 34.42 30.08
C GLY A 158 -21.40 32.97 30.37
N GLU A 159 -20.18 32.52 30.09
CA GLU A 159 -19.74 31.16 30.36
C GLU A 159 -19.26 31.01 31.79
N ILE A 160 -20.19 30.86 32.69
CA ILE A 160 -19.92 30.77 34.14
C ILE A 160 -20.07 29.34 34.62
N GLY A 161 -19.32 28.97 35.64
CA GLY A 161 -19.51 27.72 36.38
C GLY A 161 -20.82 27.66 37.15
N PRO A 162 -21.07 26.57 37.92
CA PRO A 162 -22.20 26.50 38.83
C PRO A 162 -22.30 27.74 39.72
N SER A 163 -23.46 28.39 39.72
CA SER A 163 -23.63 29.72 40.35
C SER A 163 -25.01 29.91 40.96
N THR A 164 -25.12 30.81 41.94
CA THR A 164 -26.38 31.27 42.52
C THR A 164 -26.82 32.55 41.87
N PHE A 165 -28.13 32.71 41.74
CA PHE A 165 -28.74 33.88 41.07
C PHE A 165 -29.82 34.50 42.00
N THR A 166 -29.82 35.79 42.06
CA THR A 166 -30.91 36.58 42.61
C THR A 166 -31.87 37.00 41.51
N VAL A 167 -33.08 37.42 41.85
CA VAL A 167 -34.10 37.95 40.93
C VAL A 167 -34.22 39.45 41.17
N PRO A 168 -33.48 40.34 40.47
CA PRO A 168 -33.44 41.78 40.77
C PRO A 168 -34.76 42.52 40.62
N GLY A 169 -35.74 41.91 39.94
CA GLY A 169 -37.10 42.45 39.84
C GLY A 169 -37.93 42.30 41.09
N LEU A 170 -37.46 41.53 42.09
CA LEU A 170 -38.11 41.37 43.38
C LEU A 170 -37.50 42.29 44.42
N SER A 171 -38.25 42.64 45.49
CA SER A 171 -37.70 43.38 46.62
C SER A 171 -36.58 42.62 47.31
N VAL A 172 -35.68 43.30 48.01
CA VAL A 172 -34.46 42.66 48.64
C VAL A 172 -34.89 41.53 49.60
N ASP A 173 -35.97 41.65 50.34
CA ASP A 173 -36.42 40.59 51.24
C ASP A 173 -37.03 39.41 50.46
N LEU A 174 -37.68 39.63 49.34
CA LEU A 174 -38.17 38.56 48.49
C LEU A 174 -37.04 37.85 47.75
N GLN A 175 -35.95 38.48 47.41
CA GLN A 175 -34.78 37.85 46.81
C GLN A 175 -34.12 36.81 47.73
N LYS A 176 -34.27 36.95 49.06
CA LYS A 176 -33.82 35.93 50.02
C LYS A 176 -34.68 34.67 50.03
N LEU A 177 -35.94 34.79 49.59
CA LEU A 177 -36.92 33.70 49.57
C LEU A 177 -37.11 33.10 48.19
N VAL A 178 -36.84 33.89 47.11
CA VAL A 178 -36.98 33.43 45.70
C VAL A 178 -35.66 33.66 45.02
N TYR A 179 -35.01 32.61 44.65
CA TYR A 179 -33.69 32.61 44.02
C TYR A 179 -33.52 31.44 43.07
N ALA A 180 -32.42 31.41 42.35
CA ALA A 180 -32.06 30.25 41.50
C ALA A 180 -30.62 29.83 41.73
N PHE A 181 -30.27 28.62 41.32
CA PHE A 181 -28.91 28.16 41.17
C PHE A 181 -28.74 27.22 40.02
N SER A 182 -27.55 27.21 39.40
CA SER A 182 -27.18 26.22 38.39
C SER A 182 -26.24 25.17 38.96
N GLU A 183 -26.50 23.89 38.69
CA GLU A 183 -25.63 22.78 39.04
C GLU A 183 -24.56 22.51 37.95
N LYS A 184 -24.86 22.97 36.74
CA LYS A 184 -24.00 22.81 35.57
C LYS A 184 -23.49 24.16 35.08
N PRO A 185 -22.33 24.19 34.40
CA PRO A 185 -21.83 25.40 33.76
C PRO A 185 -22.79 25.92 32.70
N MET A 186 -22.80 27.22 32.49
CA MET A 186 -23.40 27.89 31.34
C MET A 186 -22.41 27.90 30.19
N THR A 187 -22.83 27.52 28.98
CA THR A 187 -21.97 27.31 27.81
C THR A 187 -22.56 27.95 26.55
N GLY A 188 -21.74 28.07 25.50
CA GLY A 188 -22.16 28.62 24.21
C GLY A 188 -22.09 30.14 24.09
N GLY A 189 -21.34 30.80 24.98
CA GLY A 189 -21.03 32.24 24.90
C GLY A 189 -19.99 32.54 23.81
N VAL A 190 -19.12 31.61 23.55
CA VAL A 190 -18.15 31.64 22.43
C VAL A 190 -18.13 30.32 21.74
N SER A 191 -17.91 30.35 20.44
CA SER A 191 -17.71 29.13 19.62
C SER A 191 -16.54 29.40 18.67
N ASN A 192 -15.60 28.47 18.63
CA ASN A 192 -14.60 28.45 17.58
C ASN A 192 -15.23 27.84 16.34
N VAL A 193 -15.18 28.54 15.24
CA VAL A 193 -15.67 28.07 13.94
C VAL A 193 -14.59 28.29 12.90
N SER A 194 -14.54 27.38 11.92
CA SER A 194 -13.60 27.47 10.81
C SER A 194 -14.33 27.26 9.50
N ALA A 195 -13.81 27.78 8.42
CA ALA A 195 -14.35 27.50 7.09
C ALA A 195 -14.04 26.05 6.71
N VAL A 196 -15.06 25.31 6.35
CA VAL A 196 -14.95 23.92 5.89
C VAL A 196 -14.25 23.89 4.53
N ALA A 197 -13.14 23.22 4.41
CA ALA A 197 -12.50 22.91 3.13
C ALA A 197 -13.03 21.60 2.56
N GLN A 198 -12.94 21.41 1.24
CA GLN A 198 -13.28 20.13 0.62
C GLN A 198 -12.42 18.99 1.20
N SER A 199 -11.14 19.25 1.45
CA SER A 199 -10.21 18.29 2.07
C SER A 199 -10.66 17.80 3.46
N ASP A 200 -11.33 18.64 4.24
CA ASP A 200 -11.85 18.27 5.56
C ASP A 200 -12.98 17.24 5.42
N ILE A 201 -13.87 17.48 4.44
CA ILE A 201 -14.96 16.57 4.11
C ILE A 201 -14.41 15.24 3.59
N ASP A 202 -13.49 15.29 2.63
CA ASP A 202 -12.91 14.09 2.01
C ASP A 202 -12.19 13.24 3.06
N LYS A 203 -11.43 13.88 3.95
CA LYS A 203 -10.77 13.20 5.05
C LYS A 203 -11.76 12.56 6.01
N ALA A 204 -12.77 13.28 6.45
CA ALA A 204 -13.78 12.75 7.39
C ALA A 204 -14.56 11.57 6.79
N VAL A 205 -14.89 11.65 5.49
CA VAL A 205 -15.54 10.56 4.73
C VAL A 205 -14.62 9.35 4.63
N SER A 206 -13.34 9.55 4.29
CA SER A 206 -12.35 8.46 4.21
C SER A 206 -12.15 7.78 5.55
N ASP A 207 -11.92 8.54 6.61
CA ASP A 207 -11.70 8.02 7.96
C ASP A 207 -12.91 7.17 8.45
N LEU A 208 -14.14 7.65 8.21
CA LEU A 208 -15.34 6.91 8.57
C LEU A 208 -15.53 5.65 7.71
N LYS A 209 -15.25 5.75 6.39
CA LYS A 209 -15.29 4.62 5.47
C LYS A 209 -14.34 3.52 5.90
N ASP A 210 -13.09 3.87 6.23
CA ASP A 210 -12.07 2.92 6.66
C ASP A 210 -12.49 2.19 7.95
N GLN A 211 -13.05 2.91 8.92
CA GLN A 211 -13.59 2.31 10.15
C GLN A 211 -14.73 1.33 9.89
N LEU A 212 -15.68 1.70 9.03
CA LEU A 212 -16.83 0.85 8.70
C LEU A 212 -16.39 -0.38 7.91
N VAL A 213 -15.46 -0.24 6.98
CA VAL A 213 -14.90 -1.35 6.20
C VAL A 213 -14.09 -2.30 7.10
N ALA A 214 -13.29 -1.77 8.02
CA ALA A 214 -12.53 -2.58 8.96
C ALA A 214 -13.48 -3.41 9.87
N LYS A 215 -14.55 -2.78 10.38
CA LYS A 215 -15.56 -3.47 11.18
C LYS A 215 -16.26 -4.57 10.38
N ALA A 216 -16.76 -4.23 9.18
CA ALA A 216 -17.44 -5.21 8.34
C ALA A 216 -16.53 -6.39 7.96
N ASN A 217 -15.26 -6.11 7.64
CA ASN A 217 -14.29 -7.18 7.35
C ASN A 217 -14.05 -8.11 8.53
N ALA A 218 -14.00 -7.58 9.77
CA ALA A 218 -13.89 -8.41 10.97
C ALA A 218 -15.13 -9.30 11.17
N ASP A 219 -16.33 -8.74 10.99
CA ASP A 219 -17.58 -9.47 11.12
C ASP A 219 -17.75 -10.54 10.02
N LEU A 220 -17.40 -10.22 8.77
CA LEU A 220 -17.40 -11.16 7.64
C LEU A 220 -16.35 -12.27 7.80
N ALA A 221 -15.16 -11.95 8.31
CA ALA A 221 -14.12 -12.93 8.60
C ALA A 221 -14.60 -13.92 9.70
N ALA A 222 -15.29 -13.43 10.74
CA ALA A 222 -15.85 -14.26 11.77
C ALA A 222 -16.96 -15.21 11.22
N GLN A 223 -17.82 -14.75 10.29
CA GLN A 223 -18.83 -15.55 9.61
C GLN A 223 -18.26 -16.67 8.74
N THR A 224 -17.05 -16.48 8.22
CA THR A 224 -16.38 -17.42 7.31
C THR A 224 -15.29 -18.24 8.01
N ALA A 225 -15.06 -18.02 9.29
CA ALA A 225 -14.10 -18.75 10.08
C ALA A 225 -14.35 -20.27 10.03
N GLY A 226 -13.28 -21.06 9.86
CA GLY A 226 -13.35 -22.52 9.77
C GLY A 226 -13.71 -23.11 8.39
N ARG A 227 -13.97 -22.28 7.37
CA ARG A 227 -14.22 -22.77 6.00
C ARG A 227 -12.93 -23.11 5.21
N GLY A 228 -11.75 -22.87 5.80
CA GLY A 228 -10.46 -23.26 5.21
C GLY A 228 -9.93 -22.32 4.11
N PHE A 229 -10.56 -21.20 3.86
CA PHE A 229 -10.07 -20.21 2.90
C PHE A 229 -8.96 -19.37 3.53
N THR A 230 -7.85 -19.20 2.78
CA THR A 230 -6.64 -18.49 3.24
C THR A 230 -6.42 -17.16 2.54
N GLY A 231 -7.16 -16.89 1.46
CA GLY A 231 -7.19 -15.61 0.75
C GLY A 231 -8.47 -14.83 0.99
N SER A 232 -8.38 -13.52 1.02
CA SER A 232 -9.53 -12.64 1.08
C SER A 232 -9.32 -11.38 0.24
N ALA A 233 -10.41 -10.87 -0.33
CA ALA A 233 -10.49 -9.59 -1.01
C ALA A 233 -11.82 -8.94 -0.69
N THR A 234 -11.91 -7.61 -0.76
CA THR A 234 -13.10 -6.86 -0.37
C THR A 234 -13.56 -5.97 -1.51
N PHE A 235 -14.86 -5.94 -1.73
CA PHE A 235 -15.54 -5.00 -2.61
C PHE A 235 -16.48 -4.12 -1.77
N VAL A 236 -16.47 -2.81 -2.00
CA VAL A 236 -17.24 -1.85 -1.19
C VAL A 236 -18.12 -1.00 -2.09
N ASP A 237 -19.42 -1.11 -1.88
CA ASP A 237 -20.44 -0.25 -2.49
C ASP A 237 -20.88 0.83 -1.50
N GLU A 238 -20.82 2.09 -1.92
CA GLU A 238 -21.36 3.21 -1.15
C GLU A 238 -22.84 3.42 -1.48
N ASN A 239 -23.72 2.99 -0.58
CA ASN A 239 -25.18 3.06 -0.78
C ASN A 239 -25.76 4.45 -0.49
N ALA A 240 -25.20 5.14 0.51
CA ALA A 240 -25.63 6.50 0.87
C ALA A 240 -24.51 7.27 1.57
N ARG A 241 -24.45 8.55 1.28
CA ARG A 241 -23.58 9.54 1.95
C ARG A 241 -24.39 10.79 2.26
N SER A 242 -24.20 11.33 3.47
CA SER A 242 -24.70 12.64 3.85
C SER A 242 -23.63 13.37 4.65
N VAL A 243 -23.46 14.64 4.35
CA VAL A 243 -22.55 15.54 5.06
C VAL A 243 -23.35 16.78 5.44
N SER A 244 -23.32 17.19 6.71
CA SER A 244 -24.13 18.30 7.21
C SER A 244 -23.58 19.70 6.83
N ALA A 245 -22.39 19.78 6.24
CA ALA A 245 -21.76 21.03 5.80
C ALA A 245 -21.28 20.93 4.35
N LYS A 246 -21.10 22.10 3.72
CA LYS A 246 -20.55 22.26 2.37
C LYS A 246 -19.21 23.01 2.45
N PRO A 247 -18.35 22.88 1.43
CA PRO A 247 -17.15 23.71 1.34
C PRO A 247 -17.52 25.20 1.38
N GLY A 248 -16.83 25.96 2.25
CA GLY A 248 -17.07 27.37 2.51
C GLY A 248 -18.01 27.66 3.68
N ASP A 249 -18.74 26.69 4.21
CA ASP A 249 -19.56 26.86 5.41
C ASP A 249 -18.64 27.12 6.61
N THR A 250 -19.06 28.06 7.48
CA THR A 250 -18.31 28.40 8.68
C THR A 250 -18.98 27.74 9.89
N VAL A 251 -18.43 26.64 10.36
CA VAL A 251 -18.99 25.83 11.46
C VAL A 251 -17.90 25.37 12.42
N GLY A 252 -18.28 25.04 13.66
CA GLY A 252 -17.35 24.46 14.64
C GLY A 252 -17.13 22.97 14.42
N SER A 253 -18.14 22.26 13.88
CA SER A 253 -18.09 20.85 13.51
C SER A 253 -19.14 20.55 12.47
N PHE A 254 -18.97 19.40 11.80
CA PHE A 254 -19.93 18.88 10.84
C PHE A 254 -20.03 17.35 10.97
N ASP A 255 -21.18 16.82 10.61
CA ASP A 255 -21.45 15.39 10.67
C ASP A 255 -21.33 14.74 9.29
N VAL A 256 -20.75 13.56 9.27
CA VAL A 256 -20.69 12.67 8.10
C VAL A 256 -21.47 11.40 8.44
N LEU A 257 -22.39 11.02 7.58
CA LEU A 257 -23.15 9.77 7.65
C LEU A 257 -22.85 8.93 6.41
N LEU A 258 -22.46 7.68 6.62
CA LEU A 258 -22.21 6.72 5.53
C LEU A 258 -23.03 5.46 5.75
N LYS A 259 -23.50 4.90 4.63
CA LYS A 259 -24.04 3.55 4.55
C LYS A 259 -23.32 2.81 3.44
N LEU A 260 -22.66 1.70 3.77
CA LEU A 260 -21.86 0.90 2.86
C LEU A 260 -22.37 -0.53 2.83
N THR A 261 -22.31 -1.17 1.66
CA THR A 261 -22.37 -2.63 1.56
C THR A 261 -20.96 -3.12 1.29
N VAL A 262 -20.43 -3.91 2.22
CA VAL A 262 -19.11 -4.52 2.13
C VAL A 262 -19.28 -5.99 1.75
N THR A 263 -18.71 -6.38 0.63
CA THR A 263 -18.76 -7.75 0.14
C THR A 263 -17.36 -8.36 0.27
N GLY A 264 -17.23 -9.36 1.13
CA GLY A 264 -16.01 -10.15 1.33
C GLY A 264 -16.01 -11.35 0.40
N VAL A 265 -14.92 -11.51 -0.33
CA VAL A 265 -14.62 -12.66 -1.19
C VAL A 265 -13.52 -13.46 -0.52
N TYR A 266 -13.83 -14.66 -0.04
CA TYR A 266 -12.87 -15.56 0.60
C TYR A 266 -12.61 -16.73 -0.33
N TYR A 267 -11.34 -17.03 -0.57
CA TYR A 267 -10.94 -17.98 -1.61
C TYR A 267 -9.71 -18.79 -1.23
N ASP A 268 -9.49 -19.89 -1.97
CA ASP A 268 -8.29 -20.71 -1.87
C ASP A 268 -7.10 -19.96 -2.50
N LYS A 269 -6.24 -19.41 -1.63
CA LYS A 269 -5.06 -18.64 -2.03
C LYS A 269 -4.05 -19.50 -2.80
N ASP A 270 -3.89 -20.77 -2.42
CA ASP A 270 -2.91 -21.66 -3.04
C ASP A 270 -3.33 -21.98 -4.47
N LYS A 271 -4.63 -22.21 -4.70
CA LYS A 271 -5.16 -22.40 -6.05
C LYS A 271 -4.96 -21.16 -6.91
N LEU A 272 -5.22 -19.95 -6.39
CA LEU A 272 -4.98 -18.70 -7.10
C LEU A 272 -3.49 -18.51 -7.43
N GLN A 273 -2.61 -18.85 -6.49
CA GLN A 273 -1.17 -18.73 -6.67
C GLN A 273 -0.63 -19.71 -7.72
N ASN A 274 -1.19 -20.92 -7.78
CA ASN A 274 -0.85 -21.89 -8.83
C ASN A 274 -1.26 -21.39 -10.22
N LEU A 275 -2.44 -20.76 -10.36
CA LEU A 275 -2.87 -20.14 -11.62
C LEU A 275 -1.94 -18.99 -12.02
N GLY A 276 -1.57 -18.15 -11.07
CA GLY A 276 -0.62 -17.07 -11.30
C GLY A 276 0.76 -17.55 -11.72
N SER A 277 1.26 -18.62 -11.09
CA SER A 277 2.55 -19.23 -11.45
C SER A 277 2.54 -19.79 -12.87
N ALA A 278 1.45 -20.45 -13.25
CA ALA A 278 1.27 -20.95 -14.63
C ALA A 278 1.22 -19.81 -15.65
N ALA A 279 0.50 -18.72 -15.35
CA ALA A 279 0.42 -17.55 -16.21
C ALA A 279 1.76 -16.81 -16.33
N LEU A 280 2.50 -16.67 -15.21
CA LEU A 280 3.87 -16.14 -15.25
C LEU A 280 4.78 -17.00 -16.10
N GLY A 281 4.73 -18.34 -15.94
CA GLY A 281 5.51 -19.28 -16.75
C GLY A 281 5.23 -19.14 -18.25
N ALA A 282 3.97 -18.91 -18.64
CA ALA A 282 3.60 -18.68 -20.04
C ALA A 282 4.14 -17.34 -20.60
N ASN A 283 4.41 -16.36 -19.76
CA ASN A 283 4.95 -15.05 -20.14
C ASN A 283 6.49 -15.00 -20.07
N VAL A 284 7.15 -16.05 -19.56
CA VAL A 284 8.61 -16.13 -19.56
C VAL A 284 9.12 -16.42 -20.96
N PRO A 285 10.11 -15.67 -21.48
CA PRO A 285 10.76 -15.97 -22.75
C PRO A 285 11.32 -17.39 -22.78
N SER A 286 11.31 -18.02 -23.95
CA SER A 286 11.71 -19.45 -24.11
C SER A 286 13.16 -19.75 -23.73
N ASP A 287 13.99 -18.73 -23.63
CA ASP A 287 15.41 -18.79 -23.25
C ASP A 287 15.66 -18.45 -21.77
N MET A 288 14.59 -18.27 -21.00
CA MET A 288 14.62 -17.98 -19.57
C MET A 288 13.80 -19.00 -18.79
N GLU A 289 14.03 -19.07 -17.50
CA GLU A 289 13.22 -19.85 -16.56
C GLU A 289 12.79 -19.00 -15.37
N LEU A 290 11.59 -19.28 -14.88
CA LEU A 290 11.02 -18.60 -13.72
C LEU A 290 11.76 -19.03 -12.45
N VAL A 291 12.21 -18.06 -11.64
CA VAL A 291 12.78 -18.35 -10.31
C VAL A 291 11.63 -18.59 -9.33
N SER A 292 11.32 -19.84 -9.03
CA SER A 292 10.14 -20.29 -8.29
C SER A 292 9.96 -19.66 -6.89
N ASN A 293 11.05 -19.17 -6.29
CA ASN A 293 11.02 -18.59 -4.93
C ASN A 293 10.56 -17.12 -4.89
N ASN A 294 10.34 -16.47 -6.05
CA ASN A 294 10.01 -15.06 -6.16
C ASN A 294 8.65 -14.79 -6.82
N VAL A 295 7.76 -15.79 -6.85
CA VAL A 295 6.40 -15.61 -7.36
C VAL A 295 5.55 -14.95 -6.26
N ASN A 296 5.24 -13.68 -6.42
CA ASN A 296 4.41 -12.92 -5.49
C ASN A 296 3.12 -12.47 -6.17
N THR A 297 2.01 -12.55 -5.43
CA THR A 297 0.79 -11.84 -5.81
C THR A 297 1.02 -10.37 -5.48
N ALA A 298 1.11 -9.51 -6.50
CA ALA A 298 1.33 -8.08 -6.30
C ALA A 298 0.04 -7.39 -5.82
N GLU A 299 -1.11 -7.77 -6.38
CA GLU A 299 -2.41 -7.16 -6.07
C GLU A 299 -3.55 -8.12 -6.45
N VAL A 300 -4.61 -8.14 -5.64
CA VAL A 300 -5.87 -8.81 -5.95
C VAL A 300 -6.99 -7.80 -5.82
N ALA A 301 -7.65 -7.50 -6.92
CA ALA A 301 -8.80 -6.62 -6.97
C ALA A 301 -10.08 -7.39 -7.27
N VAL A 302 -11.18 -7.01 -6.63
CA VAL A 302 -12.50 -7.55 -6.93
C VAL A 302 -13.14 -6.69 -8.01
N GLN A 303 -13.38 -7.27 -9.19
CA GLN A 303 -14.07 -6.59 -10.30
C GLN A 303 -15.57 -6.50 -10.06
N ASN A 304 -16.14 -7.62 -9.67
CA ASN A 304 -17.52 -7.70 -9.22
C ASN A 304 -17.67 -8.84 -8.19
N ALA A 305 -18.68 -8.73 -7.33
CA ALA A 305 -19.01 -9.76 -6.39
C ALA A 305 -20.52 -9.72 -6.08
N SER A 306 -21.12 -10.88 -5.97
CA SER A 306 -22.52 -11.03 -5.61
C SER A 306 -22.70 -12.10 -4.54
N ALA A 307 -23.06 -11.70 -3.34
CA ALA A 307 -23.38 -12.62 -2.27
C ALA A 307 -24.65 -13.43 -2.57
N ALA A 308 -25.58 -12.88 -3.37
CA ALA A 308 -26.81 -13.57 -3.74
C ALA A 308 -26.56 -14.80 -4.65
N THR A 309 -25.60 -14.71 -5.56
CA THR A 309 -25.18 -15.83 -6.41
C THR A 309 -24.01 -16.62 -5.83
N GLY A 310 -23.35 -16.12 -4.80
CA GLY A 310 -22.15 -16.70 -4.21
C GLY A 310 -20.94 -16.67 -5.12
N THR A 311 -20.90 -15.74 -6.09
CA THR A 311 -19.85 -15.66 -7.11
C THR A 311 -19.15 -14.30 -7.11
N ALA A 312 -17.88 -14.29 -7.48
CA ALA A 312 -17.09 -13.08 -7.72
C ALA A 312 -16.12 -13.27 -8.87
N THR A 313 -15.64 -12.16 -9.41
CA THR A 313 -14.52 -12.12 -10.35
C THR A 313 -13.37 -11.34 -9.73
N LEU A 314 -12.20 -11.97 -9.68
CA LEU A 314 -10.97 -11.36 -9.20
C LEU A 314 -10.04 -11.07 -10.37
N ASP A 315 -9.43 -9.89 -10.35
CA ASP A 315 -8.24 -9.58 -11.13
C ASP A 315 -7.03 -9.69 -10.21
N ALA A 316 -6.14 -10.61 -10.51
CA ALA A 316 -4.92 -10.83 -9.75
C ALA A 316 -3.70 -10.51 -10.60
N VAL A 317 -2.84 -9.61 -10.13
CA VAL A 317 -1.57 -9.29 -10.76
C VAL A 317 -0.47 -10.06 -10.03
N PHE A 318 0.27 -10.86 -10.81
CA PHE A 318 1.41 -11.61 -10.32
C PHE A 318 2.70 -11.00 -10.84
N SER A 319 3.72 -11.00 -10.00
CA SER A 319 5.07 -10.61 -10.36
C SER A 319 6.04 -11.72 -9.99
N GLY A 320 7.04 -11.93 -10.84
CA GLY A 320 8.09 -12.91 -10.64
C GLY A 320 9.39 -12.43 -11.25
N GLN A 321 10.41 -13.23 -11.12
CA GLN A 321 11.72 -13.02 -11.74
C GLN A 321 12.08 -14.24 -12.56
N ALA A 322 12.65 -14.01 -13.74
CA ALA A 322 13.17 -15.05 -14.62
C ALA A 322 14.69 -14.86 -14.82
N ASN A 323 15.40 -15.95 -14.85
CA ASN A 323 16.82 -16.02 -15.15
C ASN A 323 17.05 -16.69 -16.52
N ILE A 324 18.18 -16.37 -17.16
CA ILE A 324 18.60 -17.06 -18.38
C ILE A 324 18.87 -18.53 -18.11
N THR A 325 18.47 -19.38 -19.04
CA THR A 325 18.81 -20.82 -19.04
C THR A 325 20.15 -21.07 -19.72
N SER A 326 20.73 -22.24 -19.49
CA SER A 326 21.95 -22.69 -20.17
C SER A 326 21.79 -22.85 -21.69
N THR A 327 20.55 -22.88 -22.18
CA THR A 327 20.17 -23.00 -23.61
C THR A 327 19.87 -21.67 -24.28
N SER A 328 19.98 -20.55 -23.54
CA SER A 328 19.71 -19.21 -24.08
C SER A 328 20.60 -18.91 -25.29
N PRO A 329 20.03 -18.37 -26.39
CA PRO A 329 20.80 -17.95 -27.57
C PRO A 329 21.85 -16.88 -27.29
N VAL A 330 21.74 -16.16 -26.16
CA VAL A 330 22.74 -15.22 -25.70
C VAL A 330 24.05 -15.92 -25.35
N LEU A 331 23.98 -17.21 -24.94
CA LEU A 331 25.12 -18.03 -24.56
C LEU A 331 25.71 -18.83 -25.75
N ASP A 332 25.27 -18.53 -26.98
CA ASP A 332 25.81 -19.19 -28.17
C ASP A 332 27.31 -18.95 -28.30
N LYS A 333 28.07 -20.04 -28.10
CA LYS A 333 29.52 -20.05 -28.13
C LYS A 333 30.09 -19.62 -29.49
N SER A 334 29.34 -19.81 -30.60
CA SER A 334 29.77 -19.44 -31.95
C SER A 334 30.00 -17.93 -32.08
N ARG A 335 29.27 -17.11 -31.32
CA ARG A 335 29.34 -15.66 -31.35
C ARG A 335 30.61 -15.07 -30.70
N ILE A 336 31.29 -15.87 -29.92
CA ILE A 336 32.45 -15.41 -29.14
C ILE A 336 33.78 -16.05 -29.59
N VAL A 337 33.74 -17.01 -30.50
CA VAL A 337 34.95 -17.61 -31.10
C VAL A 337 35.82 -16.55 -31.72
N GLY A 338 37.14 -16.57 -31.44
CA GLY A 338 38.13 -15.65 -31.95
C GLY A 338 38.14 -14.27 -31.27
N LEU A 339 37.24 -13.99 -30.35
CA LEU A 339 37.20 -12.71 -29.63
C LEU A 339 38.15 -12.72 -28.43
N ASP A 340 38.70 -11.55 -28.09
CA ASP A 340 39.48 -11.34 -26.87
C ASP A 340 38.60 -11.20 -25.62
N ALA A 341 39.20 -11.28 -24.43
CA ALA A 341 38.49 -11.26 -23.16
C ALA A 341 37.65 -9.98 -22.93
N ASN A 342 38.14 -8.82 -23.39
CA ASN A 342 37.43 -7.55 -23.17
C ASN A 342 36.21 -7.46 -24.08
N THR A 343 36.35 -7.88 -25.33
CA THR A 343 35.22 -7.94 -26.29
C THR A 343 34.15 -8.92 -25.86
N ILE A 344 34.52 -10.11 -25.34
CA ILE A 344 33.58 -11.09 -24.78
C ILE A 344 32.85 -10.51 -23.56
N LYS A 345 33.59 -9.85 -22.67
CA LYS A 345 32.99 -9.15 -21.52
C LYS A 345 31.99 -8.09 -21.94
N ALA A 346 32.33 -7.27 -22.91
CA ALA A 346 31.47 -6.22 -23.45
C ALA A 346 30.23 -6.81 -24.10
N TYR A 347 30.38 -7.88 -24.87
CA TYR A 347 29.24 -8.61 -25.47
C TYR A 347 28.24 -9.09 -24.42
N PHE A 348 28.71 -9.77 -23.38
CA PHE A 348 27.79 -10.25 -22.34
C PHE A 348 27.18 -9.11 -21.51
N LYS A 349 27.94 -8.06 -21.18
CA LYS A 349 27.43 -6.91 -20.46
C LYS A 349 26.41 -6.07 -21.23
N SER A 350 26.40 -6.17 -22.56
CA SER A 350 25.38 -5.51 -23.39
C SER A 350 24.01 -6.22 -23.37
N GLN A 351 23.93 -7.38 -22.74
CA GLN A 351 22.69 -8.14 -22.62
C GLN A 351 21.97 -7.80 -21.29
N ASP A 352 20.70 -7.43 -21.35
CA ASP A 352 19.92 -6.99 -20.18
C ASP A 352 19.81 -8.06 -19.08
N SER A 353 19.91 -9.35 -19.45
CA SER A 353 19.82 -10.52 -18.57
C SER A 353 21.16 -10.89 -17.90
N ILE A 354 22.25 -10.13 -18.15
CA ILE A 354 23.57 -10.42 -17.61
C ILE A 354 24.12 -9.20 -16.88
N SER A 355 24.51 -9.36 -15.62
CA SER A 355 25.09 -8.29 -14.80
C SER A 355 26.61 -8.20 -14.95
N ASP A 356 27.31 -9.34 -15.05
CA ASP A 356 28.77 -9.38 -15.23
C ASP A 356 29.21 -10.66 -15.93
N ALA A 357 30.40 -10.59 -16.53
CA ALA A 357 31.06 -11.75 -17.12
C ALA A 357 32.55 -11.72 -16.80
N THR A 358 33.09 -12.87 -16.37
CA THR A 358 34.52 -13.07 -16.15
C THR A 358 35.03 -14.08 -17.16
N VAL A 359 36.11 -13.73 -17.89
CA VAL A 359 36.70 -14.56 -18.95
C VAL A 359 38.09 -14.99 -18.52
N SER A 360 38.38 -16.28 -18.62
CA SER A 360 39.67 -16.87 -18.33
C SER A 360 40.09 -17.76 -19.48
N PHE A 361 41.28 -17.54 -19.99
CA PHE A 361 41.89 -18.36 -21.02
C PHE A 361 42.98 -19.26 -20.43
N SER A 362 43.11 -20.45 -20.96
CA SER A 362 44.14 -21.41 -20.60
C SER A 362 44.63 -22.16 -21.85
N PRO A 363 45.95 -22.40 -22.00
CA PRO A 363 47.07 -21.93 -21.21
C PRO A 363 47.36 -20.41 -21.35
N PHE A 364 48.35 -19.89 -20.62
CA PHE A 364 48.67 -18.43 -20.49
C PHE A 364 48.98 -17.70 -21.82
N TRP A 365 49.31 -18.43 -22.89
CA TRP A 365 49.56 -17.84 -24.21
C TRP A 365 48.29 -17.67 -25.06
N VAL A 366 47.15 -18.17 -24.59
CA VAL A 366 45.87 -18.00 -25.29
C VAL A 366 45.29 -16.64 -24.92
N ASN A 367 45.06 -15.78 -25.92
CA ASN A 367 44.49 -14.44 -25.74
C ASN A 367 43.19 -14.20 -26.47
N GLN A 368 42.69 -15.22 -27.19
CA GLN A 368 41.41 -15.21 -27.90
C GLN A 368 40.63 -16.53 -27.63
N ALA A 369 39.32 -16.47 -27.72
CA ALA A 369 38.49 -17.62 -27.52
C ALA A 369 38.74 -18.70 -28.59
N PRO A 370 39.02 -19.94 -28.20
CA PRO A 370 39.26 -21.05 -29.12
C PRO A 370 37.96 -21.51 -29.82
N ALA A 371 38.01 -22.61 -30.55
CA ALA A 371 36.85 -23.22 -31.16
C ALA A 371 35.72 -23.52 -30.11
N ALA A 372 34.46 -23.46 -30.50
CA ALA A 372 33.29 -23.52 -29.63
C ALA A 372 33.24 -24.73 -28.69
N ASN A 373 33.80 -25.87 -29.12
CA ASN A 373 33.90 -27.10 -28.30
C ASN A 373 34.91 -27.01 -27.14
N HIS A 374 35.80 -26.00 -27.17
CA HIS A 374 36.78 -25.72 -26.09
C HIS A 374 36.39 -24.55 -25.22
N ILE A 375 35.14 -24.02 -25.39
CA ILE A 375 34.59 -22.95 -24.58
C ILE A 375 33.60 -23.54 -23.57
N THR A 376 33.78 -23.21 -22.29
CA THR A 376 32.85 -23.56 -21.21
C THR A 376 32.24 -22.26 -20.68
N ILE A 377 30.89 -22.19 -20.65
CA ILE A 377 30.14 -21.07 -20.07
C ILE A 377 29.42 -21.59 -18.85
N ASN A 378 29.64 -20.98 -17.69
CA ASN A 378 28.99 -21.29 -16.43
C ASN A 378 28.15 -20.08 -15.99
N ILE A 379 26.93 -20.33 -15.56
CA ILE A 379 26.02 -19.32 -15.00
C ILE A 379 26.09 -19.39 -13.48
N LYS A 380 26.22 -18.22 -12.86
CA LYS A 380 26.22 -18.06 -11.40
C LYS A 380 25.03 -17.23 -10.97
#